data_3234447f8fe9147a39f5c0efd52991be
#
_entry.id   3234447f8fe9147a39f5c0efd52991be
#
_cell.length_a   1.000
_cell.length_b   1.000
_cell.length_c   1.000
_cell.angle_alpha   90.00
_cell.angle_beta   90.00
_cell.angle_gamma   90.00
#
_symmetry.space_group_name_H-M   'P 1'
#
loop_
_entity.id
_entity.type
_entity.pdbx_description
1 polymer ?
#
loop_
_entity_poly.entity_id
_entity_poly.type
_entity_poly.pdbx_seq_one_letter_code
_entity_poly.pdbx_strand_id
1 'polypeptide(L)'
;MFSIITAFTNALNYPTLFFLMVLEGLGGPIPSEVLMPLVGVLSSQGKMDFVAGVLTGTLGSLAGSLIAYLIGAYLGYPVLLKYGKYVGISEKEISMAHSWFERYGALAVFLLRFVPALRALISYPAGVARMRLPLFVVLTLLGHTVWDAVLAYLGLIYGQTVIGELEKSSVYLYGVAIVVIAYFAYKVVKVVGRKAS
;
A
#
# COMPACT_ATOMS: atom_id res chain seq x y z
N MET A 1 7.56 17.73 19.49
CA MET A 1 6.66 17.27 18.41
C MET A 1 7.25 17.46 17.02
N PHE A 2 8.01 18.50 16.79
CA PHE A 2 8.89 18.63 15.61
C PHE A 2 9.72 17.36 15.32
N SER A 3 10.02 16.56 16.36
CA SER A 3 10.92 15.43 16.23
C SER A 3 10.35 14.22 15.47
N ILE A 4 9.05 13.96 15.47
CA ILE A 4 8.50 12.74 14.84
C ILE A 4 8.28 12.96 13.34
N ILE A 5 7.64 14.06 12.93
CA ILE A 5 7.47 14.39 11.51
C ILE A 5 8.84 14.63 10.89
N THR A 6 9.71 15.40 11.57
CA THR A 6 11.09 15.64 11.13
C THR A 6 11.93 14.37 11.13
N ALA A 7 11.74 13.46 12.08
CA ALA A 7 12.41 12.17 12.07
C ALA A 7 11.92 11.29 10.90
N PHE A 8 10.62 11.29 10.64
CA PHE A 8 10.03 10.55 9.50
C PHE A 8 10.46 11.15 8.15
N THR A 9 10.46 12.49 8.03
CA THR A 9 10.92 13.18 6.81
C THR A 9 12.44 13.01 6.60
N ASN A 10 13.23 12.93 7.65
CA ASN A 10 14.67 12.70 7.54
C ASN A 10 15.01 11.21 7.31
N ALA A 11 14.15 10.29 7.75
CA ALA A 11 14.33 8.85 7.54
C ALA A 11 13.86 8.40 6.15
N LEU A 12 12.95 9.13 5.51
CA LEU A 12 12.43 8.77 4.19
C LEU A 12 13.42 9.20 3.10
N ASN A 13 14.18 8.24 2.62
CA ASN A 13 15.04 8.32 1.45
C ASN A 13 14.57 7.33 0.38
N TYR A 14 15.14 7.37 -0.83
CA TYR A 14 14.72 6.49 -1.92
C TYR A 14 14.80 4.99 -1.56
N PRO A 15 15.88 4.45 -0.95
CA PRO A 15 15.90 3.06 -0.51
C PRO A 15 14.80 2.71 0.49
N THR A 16 14.61 3.53 1.53
CA THR A 16 13.55 3.30 2.53
C THR A 16 12.17 3.33 1.89
N LEU A 17 11.90 4.30 1.02
CA LEU A 17 10.65 4.38 0.26
C LEU A 17 10.44 3.12 -0.58
N PHE A 18 11.46 2.69 -1.34
CA PHE A 18 11.38 1.48 -2.15
C PHE A 18 10.97 0.25 -1.33
N PHE A 19 11.67 -0.02 -0.23
CA PHE A 19 11.37 -1.20 0.61
C PHE A 19 10.00 -1.12 1.28
N LEU A 20 9.58 0.06 1.75
CA LEU A 20 8.24 0.24 2.31
C LEU A 20 7.16 -0.02 1.25
N MET A 21 7.35 0.44 0.03
CA MET A 21 6.43 0.21 -1.07
C MET A 21 6.45 -1.25 -1.57
N VAL A 22 7.59 -1.97 -1.45
CA VAL A 22 7.61 -3.43 -1.66
C VAL A 22 6.70 -4.13 -0.65
N LEU A 23 6.82 -3.79 0.63
CA LEU A 23 5.96 -4.37 1.68
C LEU A 23 4.48 -4.02 1.47
N GLU A 24 4.19 -2.81 1.03
CA GLU A 24 2.85 -2.39 0.65
C GLU A 24 2.31 -3.23 -0.51
N GLY A 25 3.07 -3.38 -1.60
CA GLY A 25 2.70 -4.18 -2.78
C GLY A 25 2.48 -5.67 -2.48
N LEU A 26 3.08 -6.18 -1.40
CA LEU A 26 2.81 -7.52 -0.83
C LEU A 26 1.50 -7.60 -0.04
N GLY A 27 0.80 -6.48 0.20
CA GLY A 27 -0.38 -6.43 1.07
C GLY A 27 -0.06 -6.18 2.54
N GLY A 28 1.16 -5.71 2.85
CA GLY A 28 1.54 -5.30 4.20
C GLY A 28 0.73 -4.09 4.69
N PRO A 29 0.67 -3.86 6.00
CA PRO A 29 -0.12 -2.77 6.60
C PRO A 29 0.58 -1.41 6.48
N ILE A 30 1.14 -1.12 5.33
CA ILE A 30 1.84 0.13 5.03
C ILE A 30 0.99 0.91 4.02
N PRO A 31 0.39 2.05 4.43
CA PRO A 31 -0.47 2.80 3.54
C PRO A 31 0.37 3.71 2.62
N SER A 32 0.32 3.49 1.31
CA SER A 32 0.89 4.43 0.34
C SER A 32 0.18 5.78 0.36
N GLU A 33 -1.07 5.82 0.86
CA GLU A 33 -1.86 7.01 1.10
C GLU A 33 -1.19 7.98 2.10
N VAL A 34 -0.19 7.50 2.84
CA VAL A 34 0.67 8.30 3.72
C VAL A 34 2.04 8.53 3.08
N LEU A 35 2.65 7.48 2.50
CA LEU A 35 4.01 7.56 1.97
C LEU A 35 4.10 8.46 0.73
N MET A 36 3.17 8.32 -0.23
CA MET A 36 3.25 9.08 -1.48
C MET A 36 2.95 10.57 -1.30
N PRO A 37 1.94 11.00 -0.51
CA PRO A 37 1.83 12.42 -0.16
C PRO A 37 3.08 12.97 0.55
N LEU A 38 3.74 12.17 1.40
CA LEU A 38 4.98 12.60 2.05
C LEU A 38 6.13 12.80 1.03
N VAL A 39 6.22 11.97 -0.02
CA VAL A 39 7.12 12.21 -1.16
C VAL A 39 6.84 13.58 -1.79
N GLY A 40 5.57 13.92 -2.01
CA GLY A 40 5.17 15.23 -2.53
C GLY A 40 5.59 16.39 -1.63
N VAL A 41 5.40 16.26 -0.31
CA VAL A 41 5.85 17.25 0.68
C VAL A 41 7.36 17.43 0.64
N LEU A 42 8.12 16.32 0.63
CA LEU A 42 9.58 16.38 0.55
C LEU A 42 10.06 17.02 -0.75
N SER A 43 9.32 16.79 -1.84
CA SER A 43 9.62 17.42 -3.14
C SER A 43 9.37 18.92 -3.10
N SER A 44 8.28 19.39 -2.46
CA SER A 44 8.02 20.83 -2.27
C SER A 44 9.09 21.54 -1.41
N GLN A 45 9.76 20.78 -0.54
CA GLN A 45 10.87 21.27 0.29
C GLN A 45 12.25 21.17 -0.40
N GLY A 46 12.31 20.68 -1.65
CA GLY A 46 13.57 20.45 -2.37
C GLY A 46 14.43 19.31 -1.80
N LYS A 47 13.88 18.46 -0.92
CA LYS A 47 14.60 17.35 -0.27
C LYS A 47 14.58 16.07 -1.09
N MET A 48 13.64 15.95 -2.03
CA MET A 48 13.48 14.79 -2.91
C MET A 48 13.04 15.26 -4.29
N ASP A 49 13.52 14.62 -5.34
CA ASP A 49 12.98 14.85 -6.69
C ASP A 49 11.62 14.17 -6.81
N PHE A 50 10.64 14.89 -7.33
CA PHE A 50 9.25 14.40 -7.46
C PHE A 50 9.16 13.16 -8.35
N VAL A 51 9.78 13.23 -9.54
CA VAL A 51 9.70 12.14 -10.52
C VAL A 51 10.44 10.91 -10.00
N ALA A 52 11.64 11.09 -9.47
CA ALA A 52 12.42 10.00 -8.89
C ALA A 52 11.71 9.37 -7.69
N GLY A 53 11.03 10.16 -6.85
CA GLY A 53 10.23 9.67 -5.73
C GLY A 53 9.05 8.83 -6.19
N VAL A 54 8.26 9.32 -7.16
CA VAL A 54 7.14 8.57 -7.75
C VAL A 54 7.62 7.28 -8.40
N LEU A 55 8.68 7.33 -9.20
CA LEU A 55 9.24 6.14 -9.85
C LEU A 55 9.74 5.11 -8.82
N THR A 56 10.42 5.57 -7.78
CA THR A 56 10.90 4.69 -6.70
C THR A 56 9.73 4.00 -5.98
N GLY A 57 8.68 4.74 -5.64
CA GLY A 57 7.47 4.19 -5.03
C GLY A 57 6.79 3.17 -5.94
N THR A 58 6.55 3.53 -7.18
CA THR A 58 5.93 2.66 -8.20
C THR A 58 6.73 1.38 -8.44
N LEU A 59 8.05 1.47 -8.56
CA LEU A 59 8.91 0.29 -8.75
C LEU A 59 8.93 -0.60 -7.50
N GLY A 60 8.89 -0.03 -6.31
CA GLY A 60 8.74 -0.77 -5.06
C GLY A 60 7.42 -1.55 -5.03
N SER A 61 6.28 -0.87 -5.27
CA SER A 61 4.96 -1.51 -5.32
C SER A 61 4.86 -2.57 -6.39
N LEU A 62 5.47 -2.34 -7.57
CA LEU A 62 5.55 -3.35 -8.64
C LEU A 62 6.32 -4.59 -8.18
N ALA A 63 7.48 -4.40 -7.55
CA ALA A 63 8.29 -5.52 -7.02
C ALA A 63 7.51 -6.34 -5.98
N GLY A 64 6.83 -5.67 -5.03
CA GLY A 64 5.95 -6.33 -4.06
C GLY A 64 4.80 -7.07 -4.73
N SER A 65 4.16 -6.45 -5.72
CA SER A 65 3.07 -7.05 -6.50
C SER A 65 3.53 -8.27 -7.30
N LEU A 66 4.75 -8.26 -7.84
CA LEU A 66 5.35 -9.41 -8.52
C LEU A 66 5.58 -10.57 -7.57
N ILE A 67 6.09 -10.31 -6.37
CA ILE A 67 6.25 -11.35 -5.34
C ILE A 67 4.87 -11.92 -4.96
N ALA A 68 3.86 -11.07 -4.75
CA ALA A 68 2.50 -11.51 -4.45
C ALA A 68 1.89 -12.35 -5.59
N TYR A 69 2.12 -11.94 -6.85
CA TYR A 69 1.73 -12.72 -8.03
C TYR A 69 2.39 -14.11 -8.03
N LEU A 70 3.70 -14.18 -7.82
CA LEU A 70 4.44 -15.44 -7.78
C LEU A 70 3.94 -16.36 -6.64
N ILE A 71 3.70 -15.80 -5.46
CA ILE A 71 3.09 -16.52 -4.34
C ILE A 71 1.75 -17.11 -4.77
N GLY A 72 0.87 -16.33 -5.42
CA GLY A 72 -0.40 -16.82 -5.95
C GLY A 72 -0.22 -17.95 -6.98
N ALA A 73 0.71 -17.76 -7.92
CA ALA A 73 0.96 -18.70 -9.00
C ALA A 73 1.53 -20.06 -8.53
N TYR A 74 2.35 -20.05 -7.49
CA TYR A 74 2.99 -21.27 -6.96
C TYR A 74 2.19 -21.95 -5.86
N LEU A 75 1.57 -21.18 -4.97
CA LEU A 75 0.89 -21.75 -3.79
C LEU A 75 -0.61 -22.00 -4.03
N GLY A 76 -1.22 -21.29 -4.95
CA GLY A 76 -2.63 -21.46 -5.28
C GLY A 76 -3.59 -20.88 -4.25
N TYR A 77 -4.88 -20.90 -4.56
CA TYR A 77 -5.95 -20.28 -3.77
C TYR A 77 -6.11 -20.88 -2.35
N PRO A 78 -6.06 -22.22 -2.14
CA PRO A 78 -6.22 -22.80 -0.80
C PRO A 78 -5.18 -22.33 0.20
N VAL A 79 -3.94 -22.13 -0.25
CA VAL A 79 -2.85 -21.66 0.60
C VAL A 79 -3.04 -20.19 0.97
N LEU A 80 -3.53 -19.38 0.04
CA LEU A 80 -3.85 -17.98 0.30
C LEU A 80 -4.94 -17.83 1.38
N LEU A 81 -5.99 -18.63 1.31
CA LEU A 81 -7.05 -18.67 2.35
C LEU A 81 -6.49 -19.09 3.72
N LYS A 82 -5.64 -20.12 3.74
CA LYS A 82 -5.08 -20.65 4.99
C LYS A 82 -4.11 -19.67 5.68
N TYR A 83 -3.27 -19.00 4.89
CA TYR A 83 -2.15 -18.20 5.41
C TYR A 83 -2.38 -16.70 5.35
N GLY A 84 -3.32 -16.18 4.54
CA GLY A 84 -3.62 -14.76 4.40
C GLY A 84 -3.92 -14.07 5.73
N LYS A 85 -4.56 -14.77 6.66
CA LYS A 85 -4.84 -14.28 8.03
C LYS A 85 -3.60 -13.87 8.83
N TYR A 86 -2.45 -14.49 8.56
CA TYR A 86 -1.19 -14.17 9.27
C TYR A 86 -0.57 -12.86 8.81
N VAL A 87 -0.87 -12.44 7.58
CA VAL A 87 -0.44 -11.14 7.03
C VAL A 87 -1.55 -10.07 7.10
N GLY A 88 -2.62 -10.36 7.85
CA GLY A 88 -3.71 -9.41 8.09
C GLY A 88 -4.74 -9.33 6.97
N ILE A 89 -4.71 -10.25 6.01
CA ILE A 89 -5.66 -10.33 4.89
C ILE A 89 -6.81 -11.26 5.29
N SER A 90 -8.03 -10.76 5.20
CA SER A 90 -9.22 -11.55 5.51
C SER A 90 -9.62 -12.46 4.32
N GLU A 91 -10.26 -13.59 4.63
CA GLU A 91 -10.82 -14.48 3.61
C GLU A 91 -11.82 -13.75 2.70
N LYS A 92 -12.57 -12.78 3.24
CA LYS A 92 -13.50 -11.97 2.49
C LYS A 92 -12.81 -11.10 1.43
N GLU A 93 -11.68 -10.49 1.78
CA GLU A 93 -10.89 -9.66 0.84
C GLU A 93 -10.28 -10.51 -0.27
N ILE A 94 -9.74 -11.69 0.06
CA ILE A 94 -9.20 -12.65 -0.93
C ILE A 94 -10.32 -13.11 -1.88
N SER A 95 -11.48 -13.51 -1.33
CA SER A 95 -12.63 -13.98 -2.11
C SER A 95 -13.18 -12.86 -3.01
N MET A 96 -13.25 -11.63 -2.52
CA MET A 96 -13.70 -10.47 -3.30
C MET A 96 -12.74 -10.20 -4.47
N ALA A 97 -11.44 -10.14 -4.22
CA ALA A 97 -10.44 -9.94 -5.27
C ALA A 97 -10.48 -11.05 -6.32
N HIS A 98 -10.67 -12.30 -5.88
CA HIS A 98 -10.81 -13.44 -6.78
C HIS A 98 -12.06 -13.35 -7.66
N SER A 99 -13.24 -13.06 -7.08
CA SER A 99 -14.49 -12.89 -7.80
C SER A 99 -14.43 -11.76 -8.84
N TRP A 100 -13.75 -10.65 -8.47
CA TRP A 100 -13.53 -9.56 -9.42
C TRP A 100 -12.60 -9.98 -10.56
N PHE A 101 -11.56 -10.75 -10.25
CA PHE A 101 -10.67 -11.26 -11.28
C PHE A 101 -11.39 -12.24 -12.23
N GLU A 102 -12.21 -13.16 -11.70
CA GLU A 102 -13.02 -14.07 -12.52
C GLU A 102 -13.99 -13.33 -13.45
N ARG A 103 -14.60 -12.24 -12.96
CA ARG A 103 -15.59 -11.48 -13.72
C ARG A 103 -14.98 -10.55 -14.76
N TYR A 104 -13.87 -9.87 -14.44
CA TYR A 104 -13.29 -8.79 -15.24
C TYR A 104 -11.90 -9.13 -15.80
N GLY A 105 -11.33 -10.26 -15.41
CA GLY A 105 -10.01 -10.73 -15.89
C GLY A 105 -8.91 -9.70 -15.68
N ALA A 106 -8.14 -9.47 -16.73
CA ALA A 106 -6.99 -8.54 -16.68
C ALA A 106 -7.38 -7.10 -16.31
N LEU A 107 -8.60 -6.65 -16.66
CA LEU A 107 -9.09 -5.31 -16.33
C LEU A 107 -9.24 -5.13 -14.81
N ALA A 108 -9.58 -6.19 -14.08
CA ALA A 108 -9.64 -6.15 -12.62
C ALA A 108 -8.29 -5.77 -12.00
N VAL A 109 -7.18 -6.23 -12.58
CA VAL A 109 -5.83 -5.90 -12.10
C VAL A 109 -5.59 -4.39 -12.15
N PHE A 110 -6.01 -3.72 -13.22
CA PHE A 110 -5.88 -2.27 -13.34
C PHE A 110 -6.87 -1.53 -12.43
N LEU A 111 -8.16 -1.87 -12.51
CA LEU A 111 -9.21 -1.14 -11.79
C LEU A 111 -9.08 -1.24 -10.26
N LEU A 112 -8.74 -2.43 -9.74
CA LEU A 112 -8.61 -2.61 -8.30
C LEU A 112 -7.35 -1.96 -7.72
N ARG A 113 -6.42 -1.46 -8.54
CA ARG A 113 -5.30 -0.63 -8.05
C ARG A 113 -5.77 0.70 -7.45
N PHE A 114 -6.96 1.17 -7.83
CA PHE A 114 -7.57 2.40 -7.30
C PHE A 114 -8.48 2.15 -6.09
N VAL A 115 -8.61 0.90 -5.64
CA VAL A 115 -9.42 0.55 -4.47
C VAL A 115 -8.49 0.22 -3.30
N PRO A 116 -8.45 1.07 -2.24
CA PRO A 116 -7.70 0.76 -1.03
C PRO A 116 -8.02 -0.65 -0.52
N ALA A 117 -7.09 -1.32 0.11
CA ALA A 117 -7.17 -2.70 0.57
C ALA A 117 -7.23 -3.78 -0.54
N LEU A 118 -7.77 -3.53 -1.73
CA LEU A 118 -7.82 -4.52 -2.81
C LEU A 118 -6.65 -4.40 -3.78
N ARG A 119 -6.01 -3.24 -3.86
CA ARG A 119 -4.97 -2.94 -4.84
C ARG A 119 -3.73 -3.85 -4.75
N ALA A 120 -3.29 -4.22 -3.56
CA ALA A 120 -2.20 -5.18 -3.37
C ALA A 120 -2.71 -6.62 -3.53
N LEU A 121 -3.93 -6.89 -3.03
CA LEU A 121 -4.50 -8.23 -2.98
C LEU A 121 -4.83 -8.81 -4.34
N ILE A 122 -5.15 -7.99 -5.35
CA ILE A 122 -5.48 -8.46 -6.71
C ILE A 122 -4.32 -9.21 -7.37
N SER A 123 -3.09 -8.98 -6.91
CA SER A 123 -1.90 -9.66 -7.42
C SER A 123 -1.92 -11.18 -7.15
N TYR A 124 -2.49 -11.60 -6.02
CA TYR A 124 -2.60 -13.01 -5.67
C TYR A 124 -3.54 -13.79 -6.59
N PRO A 125 -4.82 -13.40 -6.79
CA PRO A 125 -5.70 -14.11 -7.72
C PRO A 125 -5.22 -14.02 -9.18
N ALA A 126 -4.56 -12.93 -9.58
CA ALA A 126 -3.93 -12.84 -10.89
C ALA A 126 -2.83 -13.91 -11.07
N GLY A 127 -2.06 -14.18 -10.00
CA GLY A 127 -1.08 -15.25 -9.96
C GLY A 127 -1.73 -16.64 -9.97
N VAL A 128 -2.75 -16.88 -9.15
CA VAL A 128 -3.52 -18.15 -9.11
C VAL A 128 -4.06 -18.50 -10.50
N ALA A 129 -4.63 -17.50 -11.19
CA ALA A 129 -5.14 -17.67 -12.55
C ALA A 129 -4.04 -17.74 -13.62
N ARG A 130 -2.77 -17.66 -13.24
CA ARG A 130 -1.61 -17.67 -14.15
C ARG A 130 -1.74 -16.66 -15.30
N MET A 131 -2.21 -15.44 -14.97
CA MET A 131 -2.30 -14.35 -15.93
C MET A 131 -0.95 -14.15 -16.65
N ARG A 132 -0.95 -13.78 -17.92
CA ARG A 132 0.27 -13.51 -18.68
C ARG A 132 1.11 -12.43 -17.97
N LEU A 133 2.33 -12.79 -17.55
CA LEU A 133 3.19 -11.93 -16.73
C LEU A 133 3.45 -10.53 -17.36
N PRO A 134 3.74 -10.39 -18.67
CA PRO A 134 3.94 -9.07 -19.26
C PRO A 134 2.70 -8.18 -19.14
N LEU A 135 1.50 -8.74 -19.34
CA LEU A 135 0.24 -8.01 -19.21
C LEU A 135 -0.01 -7.59 -17.74
N PHE A 136 0.28 -8.49 -16.79
CA PHE A 136 0.21 -8.17 -15.36
C PHE A 136 1.15 -7.01 -15.00
N VAL A 137 2.41 -7.07 -15.46
CA VAL A 137 3.42 -6.02 -15.21
C VAL A 137 2.96 -4.68 -15.75
N VAL A 138 2.50 -4.62 -17.02
CA VAL A 138 2.07 -3.36 -17.65
C VAL A 138 0.87 -2.75 -16.91
N LEU A 139 -0.16 -3.54 -16.63
CA LEU A 139 -1.36 -3.04 -15.94
C LEU A 139 -1.07 -2.62 -14.50
N THR A 140 -0.21 -3.37 -13.82
CA THR A 140 0.24 -3.06 -12.46
C THR A 140 1.06 -1.78 -12.44
N LEU A 141 2.03 -1.66 -13.35
CA LEU A 141 2.88 -0.47 -13.48
C LEU A 141 2.04 0.78 -13.74
N LEU A 142 1.14 0.72 -14.73
CA LEU A 142 0.25 1.84 -15.05
C LEU A 142 -0.63 2.22 -13.85
N GLY A 143 -1.26 1.24 -13.19
CA GLY A 143 -2.13 1.50 -12.05
C GLY A 143 -1.37 2.13 -10.87
N HIS A 144 -0.20 1.59 -10.52
CA HIS A 144 0.63 2.18 -9.47
C HIS A 144 1.16 3.56 -9.85
N THR A 145 1.66 3.74 -11.09
CA THR A 145 2.17 5.05 -11.51
C THR A 145 1.09 6.14 -11.38
N VAL A 146 -0.12 5.88 -11.86
CA VAL A 146 -1.22 6.85 -11.77
C VAL A 146 -1.58 7.13 -10.31
N TRP A 147 -1.74 6.09 -9.50
CA TRP A 147 -2.10 6.25 -8.09
C TRP A 147 -1.03 7.01 -7.29
N ASP A 148 0.22 6.57 -7.42
CA ASP A 148 1.35 7.14 -6.69
C ASP A 148 1.61 8.60 -7.12
N ALA A 149 1.52 8.90 -8.43
CA ALA A 149 1.67 10.25 -8.94
C ALA A 149 0.57 11.19 -8.44
N VAL A 150 -0.69 10.73 -8.43
CA VAL A 150 -1.83 11.53 -7.91
C VAL A 150 -1.63 11.83 -6.42
N LEU A 151 -1.29 10.82 -5.62
CA LEU A 151 -1.08 11.01 -4.18
C LEU A 151 0.12 11.93 -3.89
N ALA A 152 1.24 11.72 -4.60
CA ALA A 152 2.41 12.58 -4.47
C ALA A 152 2.12 14.01 -4.91
N TYR A 153 1.34 14.20 -5.98
CA TYR A 153 0.94 15.52 -6.46
C TYR A 153 0.03 16.25 -5.46
N LEU A 154 -0.91 15.55 -4.84
CA LEU A 154 -1.72 16.10 -3.74
C LEU A 154 -0.83 16.51 -2.56
N GLY A 155 0.16 15.71 -2.21
CA GLY A 155 1.14 16.06 -1.19
C GLY A 155 2.01 17.26 -1.55
N LEU A 156 2.39 17.40 -2.83
CA LEU A 156 3.17 18.54 -3.33
C LEU A 156 2.41 19.86 -3.19
N ILE A 157 1.11 19.87 -3.53
CA ILE A 157 0.30 21.09 -3.54
C ILE A 157 -0.23 21.42 -2.14
N TYR A 158 -0.80 20.43 -1.46
CA TYR A 158 -1.55 20.66 -0.22
C TYR A 158 -0.77 20.29 1.04
N GLY A 159 0.34 19.53 0.91
CA GLY A 159 1.05 18.97 2.05
C GLY A 159 1.55 20.02 3.03
N GLN A 160 2.02 21.17 2.56
CA GLN A 160 2.48 22.29 3.43
C GLN A 160 1.31 22.91 4.21
N THR A 161 0.16 23.06 3.56
CA THR A 161 -1.07 23.59 4.20
C THR A 161 -1.57 22.62 5.26
N VAL A 162 -1.63 21.33 4.93
CA VAL A 162 -2.07 20.27 5.85
C VAL A 162 -1.13 20.15 7.04
N ILE A 163 0.18 20.18 6.82
CA ILE A 163 1.18 20.16 7.90
C ILE A 163 1.03 21.39 8.80
N GLY A 164 0.88 22.58 8.21
CA GLY A 164 0.70 23.81 8.97
C GLY A 164 -0.58 23.83 9.81
N GLU A 165 -1.69 23.27 9.29
CA GLU A 165 -2.94 23.14 10.05
C GLU A 165 -2.85 22.05 11.13
N LEU A 166 -2.17 20.93 10.85
CA LEU A 166 -1.92 19.86 11.83
C LEU A 166 -0.96 20.32 12.96
N GLU A 167 -0.01 21.18 12.65
CA GLU A 167 0.85 21.82 13.68
C GLU A 167 0.06 22.70 14.64
N LYS A 168 -0.96 23.41 14.13
CA LYS A 168 -1.86 24.24 14.96
C LYS A 168 -2.82 23.39 15.81
N SER A 169 -3.17 22.21 15.35
CA SER A 169 -4.15 21.32 15.98
C SER A 169 -3.52 19.98 16.41
N SER A 170 -2.58 20.04 17.35
CA SER A 170 -1.88 18.86 17.89
C SER A 170 -2.82 17.72 18.37
N VAL A 171 -4.05 18.08 18.81
CA VAL A 171 -5.07 17.14 19.29
C VAL A 171 -5.53 16.16 18.21
N TYR A 172 -5.66 16.59 16.95
CA TYR A 172 -6.11 15.71 15.85
C TYR A 172 -5.06 14.69 15.44
N LEU A 173 -3.77 15.04 15.48
CA LEU A 173 -2.67 14.09 15.19
C LEU A 173 -2.60 12.96 16.21
N TYR A 174 -2.74 13.28 17.49
CA TYR A 174 -2.83 12.26 18.54
C TYR A 174 -4.08 11.39 18.39
N GLY A 175 -5.23 11.99 18.02
CA GLY A 175 -6.46 11.28 17.75
C GLY A 175 -6.31 10.25 16.63
N VAL A 176 -5.76 10.66 15.48
CA VAL A 176 -5.53 9.77 14.33
C VAL A 176 -4.51 8.68 14.67
N ALA A 177 -3.39 9.03 15.33
CA ALA A 177 -2.40 8.05 15.75
C ALA A 177 -2.98 7.01 16.73
N ILE A 178 -3.78 7.46 17.70
CA ILE A 178 -4.44 6.58 18.66
C ILE A 178 -5.44 5.66 17.95
N VAL A 179 -6.24 6.18 17.01
CA VAL A 179 -7.21 5.37 16.25
C VAL A 179 -6.50 4.31 15.41
N VAL A 180 -5.40 4.68 14.72
CA VAL A 180 -4.59 3.75 13.93
C VAL A 180 -3.95 2.68 14.82
N ILE A 181 -3.34 3.08 15.94
CA ILE A 181 -2.73 2.13 16.90
C ILE A 181 -3.80 1.24 17.53
N ALA A 182 -4.93 1.80 17.94
CA ALA A 182 -6.04 1.03 18.52
C ALA A 182 -6.64 0.03 17.51
N TYR A 183 -6.78 0.45 16.24
CA TYR A 183 -7.23 -0.45 15.18
C TYR A 183 -6.25 -1.61 14.96
N PHE A 184 -4.94 -1.35 14.92
CA PHE A 184 -3.93 -2.40 14.78
C PHE A 184 -3.87 -3.29 16.04
N ALA A 185 -3.90 -2.71 17.23
CA ALA A 185 -3.96 -3.46 18.49
C ALA A 185 -5.20 -4.36 18.56
N TYR A 186 -6.38 -3.82 18.20
CA TYR A 186 -7.62 -4.59 18.10
C TYR A 186 -7.50 -5.75 17.08
N LYS A 187 -6.93 -5.51 15.91
CA LYS A 187 -6.71 -6.55 14.90
C LYS A 187 -5.77 -7.66 15.40
N VAL A 188 -4.69 -7.29 16.08
CA VAL A 188 -3.74 -8.24 16.69
C VAL A 188 -4.41 -9.04 17.81
N VAL A 189 -5.10 -8.38 18.75
CA VAL A 189 -5.79 -9.06 19.88
C VAL A 189 -6.87 -10.00 19.35
N LYS A 190 -7.64 -9.61 18.34
CA LYS A 190 -8.68 -10.45 17.73
C LYS A 190 -8.11 -11.68 17.01
N VAL A 191 -6.91 -11.57 16.42
CA VAL A 191 -6.21 -12.70 15.79
C VAL A 191 -5.64 -13.64 16.85
N VAL A 192 -5.06 -13.10 17.92
CA VAL A 192 -4.47 -13.89 19.03
C VAL A 192 -5.56 -14.51 19.90
N GLY A 193 -6.63 -13.78 20.24
CA GLY A 193 -7.72 -14.27 21.07
C GLY A 193 -8.55 -15.40 20.44
N ARG A 194 -8.61 -15.49 19.10
CA ARG A 194 -9.22 -16.64 18.39
C ARG A 194 -8.39 -17.93 18.41
N LYS A 195 -7.16 -17.88 18.94
CA LYS A 195 -6.32 -19.08 19.14
C LYS A 195 -6.46 -19.70 20.54
N ALA A 196 -7.14 -19.03 21.45
CA ALA A 196 -7.28 -19.48 22.85
C ALA A 196 -8.68 -20.06 23.17
N SER A 197 -9.56 -20.07 22.19
CA SER A 197 -10.89 -20.72 22.22
C SER A 197 -10.97 -21.76 21.11
#